data_ee6a3fcccda8065ca4b9e4ad248d3b48
#
_entry.id   ee6a3fcccda8065ca4b9e4ad248d3b48
#
_cell.length_a   1.000
_cell.length_b   1.000
_cell.length_c   1.000
_cell.angle_alpha   90.00
_cell.angle_beta   90.00
_cell.angle_gamma   90.00
#
_symmetry.space_group_name_H-M   'P 1'
#
loop_
_entity.id
_entity.type
_entity.pdbx_description
1 polymer ?
#
loop_
_entity_poly.entity_id
_entity_poly.type
_entity_poly.pdbx_seq_one_letter_code
_entity_poly.pdbx_strand_id
1 'polypeptide(L)'
;MPAIPRRRTVTARIGGVPVGSGHPVVVQSMTNTDTADVVQTARQVVALARAGSELVRVTVNNESAAQAVPAIVDAVDRAGVTVPIVGDFHYNGHLLLTRYPDCARALSKYRINPGNVGGKRQDEHFRAIVDVALAHDKPVRIGVNWGSLDQQLLTAMMDANARSAQPMSARDVTMRAMVESALQSAAFAERAGMAHDRIVLSAKVSGVQDLIEVYRMLAARCDYPLHLGLTEAGLGTKGVVASTAGLAVLLQEGIGDTIRVSLTPAPGGDRTEEVRVAQQILQSMGLRSFTPQVTSCPGCGRTTSTFFQQMAMDIQEYLQQKMPVWREERPGVAEMKVAVMGCIVNGPGESKHADIGISLPGTFEDPKAPVYADGRLLVTLKGERIVPEFLAILEDYVASHYGVRADPAMPGASPAEPAAR
;
A
#
# COMPACT_ATOMS: atom_id res chain seq x y z
N MET A 1 0.13 12.65 -16.63
CA MET A 1 -0.53 13.64 -15.74
C MET A 1 0.54 14.42 -15.03
N PRO A 2 0.35 15.72 -14.67
CA PRO A 2 1.30 16.40 -13.81
C PRO A 2 1.38 15.67 -12.48
N ALA A 3 2.61 15.46 -11.99
CA ALA A 3 2.83 14.78 -10.73
C ALA A 3 2.16 15.56 -9.58
N ILE A 4 1.43 14.86 -8.71
CA ILE A 4 0.84 15.45 -7.50
C ILE A 4 2.01 15.91 -6.61
N PRO A 5 2.10 17.21 -6.27
CA PRO A 5 3.17 17.69 -5.41
C PRO A 5 3.02 17.10 -4.02
N ARG A 6 4.03 16.36 -3.57
CA ARG A 6 4.01 15.74 -2.24
C ARG A 6 4.53 16.69 -1.17
N ARG A 7 3.90 16.64 0.01
CA ARG A 7 4.40 17.29 1.22
C ARG A 7 5.83 16.83 1.49
N ARG A 8 6.74 17.74 1.76
CA ARG A 8 8.13 17.39 2.11
C ARG A 8 8.18 16.66 3.44
N THR A 9 8.86 15.52 3.47
CA THR A 9 9.12 14.71 4.66
C THR A 9 10.56 14.23 4.66
N VAL A 10 11.08 13.94 5.84
CA VAL A 10 12.34 13.20 5.98
C VAL A 10 12.13 11.76 5.46
N THR A 11 13.23 11.04 5.22
CA THR A 11 13.18 9.65 4.77
C THR A 11 13.55 8.70 5.88
N ALA A 12 12.60 7.88 6.34
CA ALA A 12 12.86 6.77 7.24
C ALA A 12 13.21 5.51 6.45
N ARG A 13 14.32 4.84 6.78
CA ARG A 13 14.71 3.57 6.15
C ARG A 13 14.29 2.39 7.02
N ILE A 14 13.51 1.47 6.43
CA ILE A 14 12.93 0.32 7.12
C ILE A 14 13.41 -0.94 6.42
N GLY A 15 14.44 -1.60 6.96
CA GLY A 15 15.03 -2.79 6.34
C GLY A 15 15.37 -2.61 4.86
N GLY A 16 15.93 -1.46 4.49
CA GLY A 16 16.26 -1.14 3.10
C GLY A 16 15.15 -0.41 2.32
N VAL A 17 13.88 -0.45 2.76
CA VAL A 17 12.76 0.27 2.12
C VAL A 17 12.73 1.72 2.60
N PRO A 18 12.94 2.70 1.71
CA PRO A 18 12.86 4.12 2.07
C PRO A 18 11.40 4.58 2.10
N VAL A 19 11.01 5.29 3.17
CA VAL A 19 9.68 5.85 3.38
C VAL A 19 9.79 7.34 3.58
N GLY A 20 9.29 8.12 2.65
CA GLY A 20 9.37 9.60 2.69
C GLY A 20 9.00 10.22 1.34
N SER A 21 8.89 11.54 1.28
CA SER A 21 8.39 12.26 0.10
C SER A 21 9.26 12.13 -1.15
N GLY A 22 10.54 11.86 -1.01
CA GLY A 22 11.47 11.62 -2.11
C GLY A 22 11.36 10.23 -2.76
N HIS A 23 10.45 9.38 -2.27
CA HIS A 23 10.31 7.97 -2.69
C HIS A 23 8.85 7.63 -3.01
N PRO A 24 8.59 6.56 -3.78
CA PRO A 24 7.22 6.10 -4.02
C PRO A 24 6.47 5.79 -2.72
N VAL A 25 5.15 6.00 -2.71
CA VAL A 25 4.30 5.64 -1.57
C VAL A 25 4.34 4.14 -1.33
N VAL A 26 4.75 3.73 -0.13
CA VAL A 26 5.00 2.33 0.21
C VAL A 26 3.71 1.61 0.61
N VAL A 27 3.47 0.42 0.08
CA VAL A 27 2.35 -0.45 0.47
C VAL A 27 2.78 -1.34 1.64
N GLN A 28 2.10 -1.22 2.76
CA GLN A 28 2.26 -2.08 3.92
C GLN A 28 1.02 -2.93 4.16
N SER A 29 1.22 -4.18 4.57
CA SER A 29 0.16 -5.09 5.00
C SER A 29 0.38 -5.63 6.43
N MET A 30 -0.48 -6.55 6.86
CA MET A 30 -0.40 -7.17 8.18
C MET A 30 -0.97 -8.59 8.13
N THR A 31 -0.29 -9.52 8.81
CA THR A 31 -0.83 -10.87 9.02
C THR A 31 -2.03 -10.86 10.00
N ASN A 32 -2.85 -11.87 9.91
CA ASN A 32 -3.92 -12.15 10.87
C ASN A 32 -3.81 -13.57 11.48
N THR A 33 -2.67 -14.21 11.29
CA THR A 33 -2.32 -15.48 11.93
C THR A 33 -1.90 -15.27 13.38
N ASP A 34 -1.96 -16.31 14.20
CA ASP A 34 -1.23 -16.33 15.47
C ASP A 34 0.27 -16.31 15.16
N THR A 35 0.97 -15.28 15.62
CA THR A 35 2.41 -15.12 15.37
C THR A 35 3.24 -16.23 16.04
N ALA A 36 2.73 -16.89 17.06
CA ALA A 36 3.37 -18.06 17.66
C ALA A 36 3.39 -19.28 16.71
N ASP A 37 2.48 -19.35 15.72
CA ASP A 37 2.53 -20.31 14.63
C ASP A 37 3.47 -19.84 13.51
N VAL A 38 4.72 -20.24 13.61
CA VAL A 38 5.78 -19.89 12.64
C VAL A 38 5.39 -20.24 11.21
N VAL A 39 4.83 -21.42 10.98
CA VAL A 39 4.57 -21.93 9.64
C VAL A 39 3.46 -21.15 8.95
N GLN A 40 2.34 -20.93 9.65
CA GLN A 40 1.21 -20.19 9.09
C GLN A 40 1.57 -18.72 8.89
N THR A 41 2.28 -18.12 9.86
CA THR A 41 2.67 -16.70 9.77
C THR A 41 3.68 -16.48 8.65
N ALA A 42 4.71 -17.30 8.53
CA ALA A 42 5.68 -17.19 7.44
C ALA A 42 5.02 -17.38 6.06
N ARG A 43 4.11 -18.37 5.93
CA ARG A 43 3.33 -18.57 4.70
C ARG A 43 2.52 -17.33 4.33
N GLN A 44 1.86 -16.72 5.29
CA GLN A 44 1.05 -15.52 5.04
C GLN A 44 1.92 -14.29 4.72
N VAL A 45 3.07 -14.12 5.39
CA VAL A 45 4.05 -13.07 5.06
C VAL A 45 4.54 -13.22 3.61
N VAL A 46 4.90 -14.44 3.19
CA VAL A 46 5.31 -14.73 1.81
C VAL A 46 4.20 -14.41 0.81
N ALA A 47 2.96 -14.79 1.11
CA ALA A 47 1.82 -14.50 0.25
C ALA A 47 1.59 -12.98 0.09
N LEU A 48 1.63 -12.22 1.20
CA LEU A 48 1.49 -10.78 1.21
C LEU A 48 2.62 -10.07 0.43
N ALA A 49 3.87 -10.52 0.61
CA ALA A 49 5.02 -9.97 -0.09
C ALA A 49 4.94 -10.25 -1.60
N ARG A 50 4.58 -11.48 -2.01
CA ARG A 50 4.39 -11.84 -3.41
C ARG A 50 3.23 -11.09 -4.06
N ALA A 51 2.20 -10.71 -3.30
CA ALA A 51 1.14 -9.83 -3.76
C ALA A 51 1.61 -8.37 -3.95
N GLY A 52 2.83 -8.03 -3.48
CA GLY A 52 3.45 -6.72 -3.62
C GLY A 52 3.40 -5.83 -2.38
N SER A 53 3.19 -6.42 -1.20
CA SER A 53 3.42 -5.71 0.06
C SER A 53 4.91 -5.48 0.28
N GLU A 54 5.32 -4.24 0.46
CA GLU A 54 6.73 -3.86 0.62
C GLU A 54 7.18 -3.87 2.08
N LEU A 55 6.23 -3.87 3.01
CA LEU A 55 6.43 -4.04 4.44
C LEU A 55 5.32 -4.94 4.98
N VAL A 56 5.64 -5.96 5.76
CA VAL A 56 4.64 -6.82 6.39
C VAL A 56 4.72 -6.70 7.90
N ARG A 57 3.58 -6.46 8.56
CA ARG A 57 3.50 -6.34 10.02
C ARG A 57 2.95 -7.61 10.64
N VAL A 58 3.59 -8.07 11.71
CA VAL A 58 3.14 -9.17 12.58
C VAL A 58 2.83 -8.65 13.98
N THR A 59 1.87 -9.26 14.67
CA THR A 59 1.54 -8.89 16.06
C THR A 59 2.49 -9.61 17.01
N VAL A 60 3.14 -8.89 17.91
CA VAL A 60 4.00 -9.46 18.96
C VAL A 60 3.41 -9.12 20.32
N ASN A 61 2.49 -9.95 20.80
CA ASN A 61 1.66 -9.68 21.97
C ASN A 61 1.96 -10.57 23.20
N ASN A 62 2.76 -11.62 23.01
CA ASN A 62 3.15 -12.54 24.07
C ASN A 62 4.57 -13.11 23.84
N GLU A 63 5.07 -13.86 24.81
CA GLU A 63 6.41 -14.45 24.78
C GLU A 63 6.59 -15.45 23.64
N SER A 64 5.60 -16.30 23.39
CA SER A 64 5.65 -17.29 22.28
C SER A 64 5.73 -16.60 20.93
N ALA A 65 4.98 -15.51 20.73
CA ALA A 65 5.07 -14.71 19.53
C ALA A 65 6.46 -14.06 19.37
N ALA A 66 7.02 -13.52 20.45
CA ALA A 66 8.36 -12.93 20.42
C ALA A 66 9.45 -13.99 20.09
N GLN A 67 9.36 -15.18 20.65
CA GLN A 67 10.26 -16.29 20.36
C GLN A 67 10.14 -16.80 18.92
N ALA A 68 8.94 -16.72 18.33
CA ALA A 68 8.68 -17.18 16.97
C ALA A 68 9.23 -16.25 15.87
N VAL A 69 9.36 -14.96 16.14
CA VAL A 69 9.75 -13.94 15.12
C VAL A 69 11.04 -14.29 14.37
N PRO A 70 12.16 -14.67 15.01
CA PRO A 70 13.38 -15.04 14.27
C PRO A 70 13.16 -16.20 13.29
N ALA A 71 12.45 -17.23 13.72
CA ALA A 71 12.16 -18.39 12.88
C ALA A 71 11.20 -18.06 11.72
N ILE A 72 10.29 -17.08 11.91
CA ILE A 72 9.44 -16.55 10.83
C ILE A 72 10.29 -15.83 9.78
N VAL A 73 11.21 -14.94 10.19
CA VAL A 73 12.13 -14.25 9.28
C VAL A 73 12.94 -15.26 8.47
N ASP A 74 13.58 -16.21 9.15
CA ASP A 74 14.36 -17.28 8.50
C ASP A 74 13.53 -18.11 7.50
N ALA A 75 12.26 -18.39 7.83
CA ALA A 75 11.37 -19.16 6.95
C ALA A 75 10.96 -18.34 5.71
N VAL A 76 10.77 -17.03 5.86
CA VAL A 76 10.47 -16.11 4.74
C VAL A 76 11.68 -15.98 3.82
N ASP A 77 12.90 -15.84 4.37
CA ASP A 77 14.14 -15.76 3.61
C ASP A 77 14.42 -17.07 2.85
N ARG A 78 14.21 -18.23 3.48
CA ARG A 78 14.30 -19.55 2.81
C ARG A 78 13.28 -19.74 1.68
N ALA A 79 12.15 -19.03 1.72
CA ALA A 79 11.17 -19.01 0.62
C ALA A 79 11.57 -18.08 -0.54
N GLY A 80 12.78 -17.49 -0.49
CA GLY A 80 13.30 -16.57 -1.51
C GLY A 80 12.61 -15.22 -1.51
N VAL A 81 12.03 -14.79 -0.38
CA VAL A 81 11.30 -13.52 -0.26
C VAL A 81 12.05 -12.61 0.70
N THR A 82 12.44 -11.44 0.21
CA THR A 82 13.06 -10.39 1.02
C THR A 82 12.04 -9.28 1.27
N VAL A 83 11.41 -9.29 2.44
CA VAL A 83 10.46 -8.27 2.88
C VAL A 83 10.73 -7.88 4.32
N PRO A 84 10.88 -6.56 4.65
CA PRO A 84 11.05 -6.14 6.03
C PRO A 84 9.82 -6.46 6.89
N ILE A 85 10.04 -7.14 8.01
CA ILE A 85 9.00 -7.50 8.97
C ILE A 85 8.94 -6.46 10.09
N VAL A 86 7.74 -5.97 10.36
CA VAL A 86 7.46 -4.94 11.37
C VAL A 86 6.77 -5.58 12.57
N GLY A 87 7.32 -5.41 13.76
CA GLY A 87 6.67 -5.87 15.01
C GLY A 87 5.64 -4.88 15.52
N ASP A 88 4.45 -5.34 15.83
CA ASP A 88 3.37 -4.55 16.42
C ASP A 88 3.27 -4.83 17.92
N PHE A 89 3.66 -3.85 18.72
CA PHE A 89 3.76 -3.95 20.17
C PHE A 89 2.69 -3.12 20.88
N HIS A 90 2.08 -3.72 21.89
CA HIS A 90 1.12 -3.09 22.80
C HIS A 90 1.52 -3.43 24.24
N TYR A 91 0.89 -2.84 25.21
CA TYR A 91 0.99 -3.07 26.69
C TYR A 91 2.34 -3.57 27.25
N ASN A 92 2.79 -4.76 26.85
CA ASN A 92 4.00 -5.45 27.33
C ASN A 92 5.17 -5.41 26.34
N GLY A 93 5.08 -4.59 25.26
CA GLY A 93 6.10 -4.53 24.21
C GLY A 93 7.51 -4.22 24.76
N HIS A 94 7.63 -3.37 25.80
CA HIS A 94 8.88 -3.08 26.47
C HIS A 94 9.51 -4.34 27.12
N LEU A 95 8.70 -5.22 27.71
CA LEU A 95 9.18 -6.48 28.30
C LEU A 95 9.59 -7.46 27.20
N LEU A 96 8.79 -7.60 26.14
CA LEU A 96 9.05 -8.54 25.05
C LEU A 96 10.33 -8.17 24.30
N LEU A 97 10.52 -6.91 23.95
CA LEU A 97 11.72 -6.45 23.26
C LEU A 97 12.98 -6.56 24.12
N THR A 98 12.89 -6.32 25.44
CA THR A 98 14.03 -6.43 26.36
C THR A 98 14.40 -7.89 26.63
N ARG A 99 13.41 -8.78 26.84
CA ARG A 99 13.66 -10.17 27.19
C ARG A 99 14.03 -11.05 26.01
N TYR A 100 13.59 -10.67 24.80
CA TYR A 100 13.82 -11.43 23.56
C TYR A 100 14.62 -10.62 22.54
N PRO A 101 15.95 -10.43 22.77
CA PRO A 101 16.79 -9.60 21.90
C PRO A 101 16.87 -10.15 20.46
N ASP A 102 16.67 -11.44 20.26
CA ASP A 102 16.63 -12.03 18.92
C ASP A 102 15.39 -11.57 18.13
N CYS A 103 14.24 -11.44 18.80
CA CYS A 103 13.06 -10.81 18.22
C CYS A 103 13.34 -9.35 17.83
N ALA A 104 13.95 -8.58 18.74
CA ALA A 104 14.29 -7.19 18.47
C ALA A 104 15.24 -7.04 17.28
N ARG A 105 16.26 -7.91 17.16
CA ARG A 105 17.19 -7.91 16.03
C ARG A 105 16.54 -8.29 14.70
N ALA A 106 15.70 -9.32 14.70
CA ALA A 106 15.07 -9.86 13.50
C ALA A 106 14.07 -8.90 12.85
N LEU A 107 13.39 -8.07 13.65
CA LEU A 107 12.44 -7.07 13.16
C LEU A 107 13.15 -5.89 12.50
N SER A 108 12.54 -5.33 11.45
CA SER A 108 13.05 -4.17 10.72
C SER A 108 12.52 -2.83 11.24
N LYS A 109 11.43 -2.84 12.00
CA LYS A 109 10.80 -1.66 12.61
C LYS A 109 9.89 -2.09 13.75
N TYR A 110 9.75 -1.25 14.78
CA TYR A 110 8.77 -1.44 15.84
C TYR A 110 7.59 -0.48 15.66
N ARG A 111 6.37 -0.97 15.78
CA ARG A 111 5.17 -0.13 15.92
C ARG A 111 4.78 -0.09 17.38
N ILE A 112 4.61 1.12 17.87
CA ILE A 112 4.27 1.43 19.25
C ILE A 112 2.97 2.26 19.24
N ASN A 113 2.02 1.91 20.09
CA ASN A 113 0.86 2.75 20.35
C ASN A 113 1.04 3.43 21.73
N PRO A 114 1.30 4.74 21.77
CA PRO A 114 1.56 5.45 23.04
C PRO A 114 0.47 5.26 24.07
N GLY A 115 -0.81 5.29 23.67
CA GLY A 115 -1.95 5.09 24.58
C GLY A 115 -2.08 3.70 25.18
N ASN A 116 -1.30 2.72 24.67
CA ASN A 116 -1.33 1.32 25.14
C ASN A 116 0.00 0.86 25.75
N VAL A 117 0.92 1.75 26.05
CA VAL A 117 2.23 1.40 26.65
C VAL A 117 2.14 1.48 28.18
N GLY A 118 1.27 0.67 28.78
CA GLY A 118 1.35 0.31 30.19
C GLY A 118 1.11 1.37 31.27
N GLY A 119 -0.09 1.95 31.36
CA GLY A 119 -0.62 2.54 32.58
C GLY A 119 0.21 3.64 33.26
N LYS A 120 0.37 3.56 34.58
CA LYS A 120 1.05 4.59 35.42
C LYS A 120 2.55 4.84 35.09
N ARG A 121 3.19 3.96 34.32
CA ARG A 121 4.61 4.08 33.91
C ARG A 121 4.75 4.17 32.38
N GLN A 122 3.82 4.83 31.74
CA GLN A 122 3.78 4.92 30.29
C GLN A 122 5.09 5.46 29.70
N ASP A 123 5.64 6.52 30.26
CA ASP A 123 6.91 7.13 29.79
C ASP A 123 8.10 6.19 29.97
N GLU A 124 8.20 5.49 31.11
CA GLU A 124 9.27 4.53 31.37
C GLU A 124 9.23 3.36 30.38
N HIS A 125 8.03 2.82 30.13
CA HIS A 125 7.85 1.70 29.20
C HIS A 125 8.08 2.12 27.75
N PHE A 126 7.61 3.30 27.36
CA PHE A 126 7.85 3.85 26.04
C PHE A 126 9.37 4.12 25.87
N ARG A 127 10.03 4.68 26.86
CA ARG A 127 11.47 4.89 26.89
C ARG A 127 12.23 3.57 26.69
N ALA A 128 11.86 2.50 27.39
CA ALA A 128 12.52 1.21 27.26
C ALA A 128 12.40 0.64 25.82
N ILE A 129 11.26 0.84 25.14
CA ILE A 129 11.13 0.44 23.73
C ILE A 129 12.05 1.27 22.82
N VAL A 130 12.13 2.59 23.07
CA VAL A 130 13.01 3.49 22.32
C VAL A 130 14.48 3.10 22.52
N ASP A 131 14.89 2.79 23.74
CA ASP A 131 16.26 2.36 24.05
C ASP A 131 16.63 1.06 23.32
N VAL A 132 15.72 0.09 23.26
CA VAL A 132 15.93 -1.14 22.46
C VAL A 132 16.00 -0.81 20.97
N ALA A 133 15.15 0.10 20.47
CA ALA A 133 15.20 0.51 19.07
C ALA A 133 16.54 1.18 18.71
N LEU A 134 17.07 2.02 19.59
CA LEU A 134 18.40 2.63 19.46
C LEU A 134 19.52 1.57 19.47
N ALA A 135 19.47 0.64 20.43
CA ALA A 135 20.47 -0.42 20.56
C ALA A 135 20.57 -1.33 19.33
N HIS A 136 19.45 -1.53 18.61
CA HIS A 136 19.38 -2.37 17.42
C HIS A 136 19.29 -1.58 16.10
N ASP A 137 19.46 -0.24 16.14
CA ASP A 137 19.34 0.65 14.97
C ASP A 137 18.00 0.47 14.20
N LYS A 138 16.89 0.40 14.93
CA LYS A 138 15.55 0.21 14.34
C LYS A 138 14.75 1.50 14.37
N PRO A 139 14.12 1.88 13.22
CA PRO A 139 13.13 2.95 13.21
C PRO A 139 11.88 2.52 13.97
N VAL A 140 11.13 3.50 14.45
CA VAL A 140 9.85 3.28 15.13
C VAL A 140 8.69 3.91 14.35
N ARG A 141 7.52 3.29 14.41
CA ARG A 141 6.29 3.96 14.06
C ARG A 141 5.46 4.22 15.31
N ILE A 142 5.27 5.48 15.62
CA ILE A 142 4.35 5.94 16.67
C ILE A 142 2.95 5.95 16.04
N GLY A 143 2.12 5.02 16.52
CA GLY A 143 0.81 4.74 15.92
C GLY A 143 -0.33 5.02 16.88
N VAL A 144 -0.84 6.25 16.88
CA VAL A 144 -2.02 6.63 17.65
C VAL A 144 -3.27 6.10 16.96
N ASN A 145 -4.18 5.54 17.75
CA ASN A 145 -5.52 5.14 17.32
C ASN A 145 -6.57 5.82 18.21
N TRP A 146 -7.66 6.24 17.58
CA TRP A 146 -8.81 6.81 18.29
C TRP A 146 -9.29 5.97 19.49
N GLY A 147 -9.54 4.66 19.26
CA GLY A 147 -10.07 3.76 20.28
C GLY A 147 -9.13 3.45 21.45
N SER A 148 -7.89 3.92 21.40
CA SER A 148 -6.86 3.69 22.42
C SER A 148 -6.00 4.93 22.65
N LEU A 149 -6.63 6.11 22.59
CA LEU A 149 -5.98 7.39 22.88
C LEU A 149 -5.66 7.50 24.38
N ASP A 150 -4.58 8.19 24.69
CA ASP A 150 -4.19 8.51 26.05
C ASP A 150 -5.31 9.30 26.76
N GLN A 151 -5.90 8.67 27.79
CA GLN A 151 -7.04 9.24 28.50
C GLN A 151 -6.65 10.43 29.39
N GLN A 152 -5.42 10.49 29.89
CA GLN A 152 -4.96 11.62 30.69
C GLN A 152 -4.81 12.88 29.83
N LEU A 153 -4.18 12.72 28.66
CA LEU A 153 -4.06 13.80 27.67
C LEU A 153 -5.45 14.28 27.21
N LEU A 154 -6.34 13.35 26.85
CA LEU A 154 -7.69 13.68 26.41
C LEU A 154 -8.47 14.45 27.49
N THR A 155 -8.46 13.96 28.73
CA THR A 155 -9.14 14.61 29.86
C THR A 155 -8.59 16.01 30.08
N ALA A 156 -7.26 16.19 30.13
CA ALA A 156 -6.65 17.49 30.31
C ALA A 156 -7.04 18.48 29.20
N MET A 157 -7.11 18.02 27.96
CA MET A 157 -7.53 18.85 26.83
C MET A 157 -9.03 19.17 26.85
N MET A 158 -9.90 18.26 27.29
CA MET A 158 -11.33 18.52 27.50
C MET A 158 -11.54 19.55 28.59
N ASP A 159 -10.86 19.43 29.73
CA ASP A 159 -10.94 20.39 30.85
C ASP A 159 -10.45 21.79 30.44
N ALA A 160 -9.38 21.86 29.66
CA ALA A 160 -8.88 23.11 29.12
C ALA A 160 -9.88 23.73 28.15
N ASN A 161 -10.49 22.94 27.29
CA ASN A 161 -11.53 23.36 26.35
C ASN A 161 -12.78 23.88 27.06
N ALA A 162 -13.23 23.22 28.10
CA ALA A 162 -14.39 23.64 28.88
C ALA A 162 -14.21 25.01 29.56
N ARG A 163 -12.96 25.42 29.84
CA ARG A 163 -12.60 26.74 30.38
C ARG A 163 -12.36 27.80 29.34
N SER A 164 -12.38 27.43 28.06
CA SER A 164 -12.16 28.36 26.94
C SER A 164 -13.37 29.30 26.77
N ALA A 165 -13.11 30.55 26.33
CA ALA A 165 -14.16 31.48 25.97
C ALA A 165 -14.98 31.02 24.73
N GLN A 166 -14.39 30.15 23.89
CA GLN A 166 -15.02 29.56 22.72
C GLN A 166 -14.72 28.03 22.71
N PRO A 167 -15.49 27.23 23.46
CA PRO A 167 -15.26 25.82 23.50
C PRO A 167 -15.50 25.17 22.13
N MET A 168 -14.59 24.28 21.75
CA MET A 168 -14.72 23.42 20.57
C MET A 168 -15.62 22.23 20.88
N SER A 169 -16.11 21.54 19.86
CA SER A 169 -16.80 20.27 20.01
C SER A 169 -15.89 19.22 20.65
N ALA A 170 -16.48 18.25 21.36
CA ALA A 170 -15.73 17.12 21.94
C ALA A 170 -14.99 16.33 20.86
N ARG A 171 -15.57 16.20 19.65
CA ARG A 171 -14.94 15.59 18.48
C ARG A 171 -13.66 16.32 18.11
N ASP A 172 -13.71 17.65 17.97
CA ASP A 172 -12.54 18.43 17.54
C ASP A 172 -11.41 18.39 18.58
N VAL A 173 -11.76 18.42 19.88
CA VAL A 173 -10.80 18.24 20.97
C VAL A 173 -10.12 16.86 20.86
N THR A 174 -10.89 15.80 20.57
CA THR A 174 -10.34 14.46 20.42
C THR A 174 -9.41 14.36 19.22
N MET A 175 -9.78 14.95 18.08
CA MET A 175 -8.89 15.01 16.90
C MET A 175 -7.57 15.72 17.21
N ARG A 176 -7.63 16.84 17.91
CA ARG A 176 -6.44 17.56 18.37
C ARG A 176 -5.62 16.73 19.37
N ALA A 177 -6.26 16.04 20.28
CA ALA A 177 -5.58 15.17 21.25
C ALA A 177 -4.82 14.02 20.56
N MET A 178 -5.35 13.47 19.48
CA MET A 178 -4.64 12.47 18.67
C MET A 178 -3.36 13.04 18.04
N VAL A 179 -3.43 14.23 17.49
CA VAL A 179 -2.27 14.93 16.91
C VAL A 179 -1.24 15.25 17.99
N GLU A 180 -1.67 15.79 19.13
CA GLU A 180 -0.79 16.07 20.26
C GLU A 180 -0.12 14.80 20.78
N SER A 181 -0.86 13.71 20.96
CA SER A 181 -0.30 12.42 21.41
C SER A 181 0.80 11.92 20.46
N ALA A 182 0.60 12.05 19.15
CA ALA A 182 1.61 11.65 18.16
C ALA A 182 2.86 12.52 18.23
N LEU A 183 2.70 13.83 18.27
CA LEU A 183 3.81 14.78 18.26
C LEU A 183 4.58 14.78 19.60
N GLN A 184 3.90 14.72 20.74
CA GLN A 184 4.55 14.62 22.05
C GLN A 184 5.35 13.32 22.20
N SER A 185 4.81 12.22 21.68
CA SER A 185 5.53 10.92 21.67
C SER A 185 6.74 10.94 20.75
N ALA A 186 6.65 11.60 19.59
CA ALA A 186 7.80 11.79 18.70
C ALA A 186 8.89 12.63 19.37
N ALA A 187 8.52 13.78 19.94
CA ALA A 187 9.44 14.63 20.68
C ALA A 187 10.06 13.91 21.90
N PHE A 188 9.32 13.03 22.57
CA PHE A 188 9.86 12.20 23.63
C PHE A 188 10.91 11.22 23.11
N ALA A 189 10.65 10.54 21.99
CA ALA A 189 11.59 9.62 21.36
C ALA A 189 12.88 10.33 20.94
N GLU A 190 12.79 11.56 20.40
CA GLU A 190 13.95 12.38 20.05
C GLU A 190 14.77 12.79 21.29
N ARG A 191 14.10 13.25 22.35
CA ARG A 191 14.78 13.53 23.62
C ARG A 191 15.46 12.30 24.22
N ALA A 192 14.94 11.10 23.90
CA ALA A 192 15.56 9.84 24.25
C ALA A 192 16.77 9.46 23.36
N GLY A 193 17.07 10.24 22.34
CA GLY A 193 18.22 10.06 21.44
C GLY A 193 17.88 9.49 20.07
N MET A 194 16.60 9.27 19.73
CA MET A 194 16.20 8.78 18.41
C MET A 194 16.35 9.89 17.37
N ALA A 195 16.99 9.59 16.25
CA ALA A 195 17.12 10.54 15.17
C ALA A 195 15.76 10.80 14.49
N HIS A 196 15.57 12.03 14.03
CA HIS A 196 14.31 12.52 13.42
C HIS A 196 13.84 11.65 12.25
N ASP A 197 14.76 11.20 11.42
CA ASP A 197 14.52 10.34 10.26
C ASP A 197 14.31 8.85 10.62
N ARG A 198 14.24 8.52 11.91
CA ARG A 198 13.92 7.16 12.40
C ARG A 198 12.49 7.02 12.89
N ILE A 199 11.69 8.08 12.78
CA ILE A 199 10.32 8.12 13.29
C ILE A 199 9.34 8.21 12.13
N VAL A 200 8.31 7.36 12.16
CA VAL A 200 7.14 7.42 11.28
C VAL A 200 5.90 7.64 12.13
N LEU A 201 4.98 8.50 11.72
CA LEU A 201 3.77 8.78 12.49
C LEU A 201 2.52 8.22 11.82
N SER A 202 1.52 7.88 12.64
CA SER A 202 0.16 7.61 12.18
C SER A 202 -0.86 7.96 13.25
N ALA A 203 -2.01 8.51 12.81
CA ALA A 203 -3.15 8.85 13.66
C ALA A 203 -4.42 8.29 13.00
N LYS A 204 -4.84 7.10 13.40
CA LYS A 204 -5.89 6.33 12.72
C LYS A 204 -7.24 6.44 13.42
N VAL A 205 -8.27 6.68 12.62
CA VAL A 205 -9.68 6.73 12.99
C VAL A 205 -10.51 5.86 12.06
N SER A 206 -11.75 5.59 12.39
CA SER A 206 -12.67 4.77 11.58
C SER A 206 -13.55 5.59 10.62
N GLY A 207 -13.69 6.90 10.85
CA GLY A 207 -14.44 7.82 9.99
C GLY A 207 -13.58 8.43 8.89
N VAL A 208 -14.09 8.49 7.65
CA VAL A 208 -13.37 9.07 6.50
C VAL A 208 -13.06 10.55 6.70
N GLN A 209 -14.04 11.35 7.11
CA GLN A 209 -13.87 12.79 7.32
C GLN A 209 -12.91 13.09 8.49
N ASP A 210 -13.02 12.30 9.56
CA ASP A 210 -12.12 12.40 10.70
C ASP A 210 -10.68 12.06 10.31
N LEU A 211 -10.50 11.04 9.46
CA LEU A 211 -9.18 10.66 8.94
C LEU A 211 -8.54 11.82 8.16
N ILE A 212 -9.30 12.41 7.25
CA ILE A 212 -8.83 13.53 6.43
C ILE A 212 -8.42 14.70 7.31
N GLU A 213 -9.25 15.04 8.27
CA GLU A 213 -9.00 16.17 9.17
C GLU A 213 -7.78 15.96 10.06
N VAL A 214 -7.68 14.80 10.73
CA VAL A 214 -6.56 14.51 11.64
C VAL A 214 -5.22 14.47 10.90
N TYR A 215 -5.18 13.93 9.68
CA TYR A 215 -3.93 13.92 8.91
C TYR A 215 -3.57 15.26 8.30
N ARG A 216 -4.54 16.10 7.93
CA ARG A 216 -4.27 17.49 7.56
C ARG A 216 -3.64 18.28 8.72
N MET A 217 -4.20 18.13 9.93
CA MET A 217 -3.64 18.78 11.12
C MET A 217 -2.23 18.26 11.44
N LEU A 218 -2.00 16.94 11.34
CA LEU A 218 -0.70 16.34 11.60
C LEU A 218 0.32 16.77 10.54
N ALA A 219 -0.05 16.74 9.26
CA ALA A 219 0.78 17.13 8.14
C ALA A 219 1.24 18.59 8.17
N ALA A 220 0.40 19.48 8.70
CA ALA A 220 0.72 20.91 8.86
C ALA A 220 1.72 21.18 9.99
N ARG A 221 1.95 20.23 10.92
CA ARG A 221 2.71 20.44 12.15
C ARG A 221 4.01 19.68 12.25
N CYS A 222 4.32 18.82 11.28
CA CYS A 222 5.57 18.02 11.29
C CYS A 222 6.00 17.67 9.87
N ASP A 223 7.21 17.18 9.73
CA ASP A 223 7.80 16.65 8.49
C ASP A 223 8.19 15.17 8.60
N TYR A 224 7.73 14.47 9.63
CA TYR A 224 7.84 13.00 9.70
C TYR A 224 7.09 12.33 8.57
N PRO A 225 7.56 11.17 8.05
CA PRO A 225 6.80 10.34 7.16
C PRO A 225 5.48 9.88 7.81
N LEU A 226 4.40 9.94 7.05
CA LEU A 226 3.06 9.60 7.54
C LEU A 226 2.58 8.25 6.96
N HIS A 227 2.14 7.37 7.86
CA HIS A 227 1.53 6.08 7.52
C HIS A 227 0.00 6.22 7.57
N LEU A 228 -0.62 6.26 6.39
CA LEU A 228 -2.07 6.42 6.26
C LEU A 228 -2.82 5.08 6.39
N GLY A 229 -4.07 5.17 6.78
CA GLY A 229 -5.04 4.08 6.75
C GLY A 229 -6.18 4.30 7.72
N LEU A 230 -7.40 3.92 7.33
CA LEU A 230 -8.48 3.78 8.27
C LEU A 230 -8.22 2.61 9.22
N THR A 231 -8.68 2.73 10.47
CA THR A 231 -8.89 1.57 11.33
C THR A 231 -10.34 1.10 11.16
N GLU A 232 -10.57 -0.22 11.21
CA GLU A 232 -11.92 -0.79 11.20
C GLU A 232 -12.78 -0.32 10.00
N ALA A 233 -12.20 -0.30 8.80
CA ALA A 233 -12.89 0.18 7.61
C ALA A 233 -14.15 -0.65 7.28
N GLY A 234 -14.17 -1.94 7.66
CA GLY A 234 -15.30 -2.85 7.53
C GLY A 234 -15.11 -3.90 6.44
N LEU A 235 -16.21 -4.59 6.12
CA LEU A 235 -16.27 -5.72 5.19
C LEU A 235 -16.47 -5.29 3.75
N GLY A 236 -15.93 -6.07 2.82
CA GLY A 236 -16.25 -6.01 1.38
C GLY A 236 -16.24 -4.61 0.79
N THR A 237 -17.23 -4.31 -0.03
CA THR A 237 -17.35 -3.03 -0.75
C THR A 237 -17.31 -1.81 0.17
N LYS A 238 -17.98 -1.86 1.36
CA LYS A 238 -17.98 -0.75 2.32
C LYS A 238 -16.56 -0.41 2.77
N GLY A 239 -15.77 -1.43 3.11
CA GLY A 239 -14.38 -1.25 3.56
C GLY A 239 -13.48 -0.71 2.44
N VAL A 240 -13.64 -1.21 1.21
CA VAL A 240 -12.91 -0.73 0.04
C VAL A 240 -13.24 0.73 -0.25
N VAL A 241 -14.52 1.08 -0.33
CA VAL A 241 -14.98 2.45 -0.60
C VAL A 241 -14.50 3.43 0.45
N ALA A 242 -14.65 3.10 1.74
CA ALA A 242 -14.22 3.97 2.83
C ALA A 242 -12.69 4.18 2.83
N SER A 243 -11.92 3.10 2.63
CA SER A 243 -10.46 3.18 2.53
C SER A 243 -10.02 4.02 1.33
N THR A 244 -10.63 3.78 0.17
CA THR A 244 -10.33 4.54 -1.06
C THR A 244 -10.63 6.02 -0.88
N ALA A 245 -11.81 6.37 -0.36
CA ALA A 245 -12.21 7.77 -0.17
C ALA A 245 -11.25 8.51 0.79
N GLY A 246 -10.92 7.92 1.92
CA GLY A 246 -10.02 8.56 2.90
C GLY A 246 -8.59 8.69 2.40
N LEU A 247 -8.05 7.64 1.80
CA LEU A 247 -6.68 7.62 1.29
C LEU A 247 -6.52 8.52 0.06
N ALA A 248 -7.48 8.46 -0.89
CA ALA A 248 -7.39 9.22 -2.13
C ALA A 248 -7.37 10.74 -1.90
N VAL A 249 -8.21 11.26 -1.00
CA VAL A 249 -8.21 12.70 -0.68
C VAL A 249 -6.87 13.13 -0.12
N LEU A 250 -6.32 12.41 0.86
CA LEU A 250 -5.02 12.75 1.47
C LEU A 250 -3.87 12.63 0.47
N LEU A 251 -3.84 11.57 -0.32
CA LEU A 251 -2.82 11.36 -1.34
C LEU A 251 -2.89 12.43 -2.44
N GLN A 252 -4.10 12.88 -2.83
CA GLN A 252 -4.29 13.98 -3.78
C GLN A 252 -3.76 15.31 -3.25
N GLU A 253 -3.76 15.49 -1.93
CA GLU A 253 -3.16 16.65 -1.24
C GLU A 253 -1.66 16.48 -0.99
N GLY A 254 -1.05 15.40 -1.48
CA GLY A 254 0.36 15.08 -1.28
C GLY A 254 0.69 14.57 0.11
N ILE A 255 -0.29 14.21 0.92
CA ILE A 255 -0.13 13.69 2.28
C ILE A 255 -0.09 12.17 2.25
N GLY A 256 0.98 11.57 2.79
CA GLY A 256 1.15 10.12 2.95
C GLY A 256 2.37 9.56 2.25
N ASP A 257 3.17 8.79 3.00
CA ASP A 257 4.43 8.18 2.54
C ASP A 257 4.36 6.66 2.53
N THR A 258 3.46 6.09 3.31
CA THR A 258 3.11 4.66 3.30
C THR A 258 1.64 4.49 3.62
N ILE A 259 1.00 3.48 3.04
CA ILE A 259 -0.42 3.22 3.24
C ILE A 259 -0.66 1.77 3.68
N ARG A 260 -1.74 1.56 4.43
CA ARG A 260 -2.32 0.25 4.69
C ARG A 260 -3.83 0.31 4.60
N VAL A 261 -4.40 -0.51 3.73
CA VAL A 261 -5.83 -0.80 3.71
C VAL A 261 -6.15 -1.83 4.80
N SER A 262 -7.21 -1.62 5.58
CA SER A 262 -7.62 -2.51 6.68
C SER A 262 -9.03 -3.04 6.41
N LEU A 263 -9.11 -4.17 5.74
CA LEU A 263 -10.39 -4.84 5.50
C LEU A 263 -10.63 -5.95 6.54
N THR A 264 -11.88 -6.14 6.91
CA THR A 264 -12.29 -7.34 7.62
C THR A 264 -12.48 -8.46 6.58
N PRO A 265 -11.63 -9.51 6.55
CA PRO A 265 -11.79 -10.57 5.58
C PRO A 265 -13.01 -11.43 5.92
N ALA A 266 -13.62 -12.05 4.90
CA ALA A 266 -14.54 -13.15 5.12
C ALA A 266 -13.80 -14.32 5.80
N PRO A 267 -14.50 -15.20 6.54
CA PRO A 267 -13.88 -16.40 7.08
C PRO A 267 -13.20 -17.22 5.97
N GLY A 268 -11.90 -17.49 6.11
CA GLY A 268 -11.08 -18.13 5.08
C GLY A 268 -10.76 -17.27 3.86
N GLY A 269 -11.10 -15.99 3.88
CA GLY A 269 -10.87 -15.06 2.78
C GLY A 269 -9.38 -14.75 2.55
N ASP A 270 -9.10 -14.31 1.33
CA ASP A 270 -7.75 -14.00 0.88
C ASP A 270 -7.22 -12.72 1.55
N ARG A 271 -6.19 -12.87 2.38
CA ARG A 271 -5.56 -11.75 3.08
C ARG A 271 -4.82 -10.78 2.14
N THR A 272 -4.45 -11.22 0.96
CA THR A 272 -3.75 -10.39 -0.03
C THR A 272 -4.66 -9.35 -0.70
N GLU A 273 -5.98 -9.42 -0.51
CA GLU A 273 -6.93 -8.43 -1.02
C GLU A 273 -6.60 -7.02 -0.54
N GLU A 274 -6.18 -6.85 0.71
CA GLU A 274 -5.75 -5.53 1.24
C GLU A 274 -4.60 -4.92 0.44
N VAL A 275 -3.66 -5.77 -0.01
CA VAL A 275 -2.51 -5.33 -0.82
C VAL A 275 -2.97 -4.91 -2.21
N ARG A 276 -3.81 -5.74 -2.84
CA ARG A 276 -4.36 -5.41 -4.17
C ARG A 276 -5.17 -4.12 -4.16
N VAL A 277 -6.03 -3.93 -3.15
CA VAL A 277 -6.80 -2.68 -3.00
C VAL A 277 -5.88 -1.48 -2.80
N ALA A 278 -4.84 -1.59 -1.97
CA ALA A 278 -3.87 -0.52 -1.77
C ALA A 278 -3.14 -0.15 -3.07
N GLN A 279 -2.72 -1.15 -3.85
CA GLN A 279 -2.11 -0.95 -5.15
C GLN A 279 -3.07 -0.28 -6.14
N GLN A 280 -4.34 -0.72 -6.20
CA GLN A 280 -5.35 -0.14 -7.07
C GLN A 280 -5.65 1.33 -6.73
N ILE A 281 -5.66 1.69 -5.44
CA ILE A 281 -5.79 3.09 -5.02
C ILE A 281 -4.64 3.92 -5.59
N LEU A 282 -3.39 3.51 -5.39
CA LEU A 282 -2.22 4.23 -5.87
C LEU A 282 -2.16 4.30 -7.39
N GLN A 283 -2.54 3.23 -8.07
CA GLN A 283 -2.52 3.13 -9.52
C GLN A 283 -3.63 3.97 -10.16
N SER A 284 -4.86 3.92 -9.63
CA SER A 284 -5.99 4.72 -10.12
C SER A 284 -5.74 6.23 -9.95
N MET A 285 -4.93 6.62 -8.97
CA MET A 285 -4.52 8.00 -8.76
C MET A 285 -3.29 8.41 -9.61
N GLY A 286 -2.69 7.50 -10.36
CA GLY A 286 -1.49 7.76 -11.15
C GLY A 286 -0.23 8.02 -10.30
N LEU A 287 -0.22 7.58 -9.04
CA LEU A 287 0.93 7.73 -8.14
C LEU A 287 1.96 6.63 -8.31
N ARG A 288 1.52 5.43 -8.67
CA ARG A 288 2.36 4.25 -8.91
C ARG A 288 1.69 3.33 -9.92
N SER A 289 2.49 2.52 -10.60
CA SER A 289 2.03 1.46 -11.49
C SER A 289 2.53 0.11 -10.98
N PHE A 290 1.65 -0.88 -10.93
CA PHE A 290 1.94 -2.22 -10.42
C PHE A 290 1.69 -3.32 -11.44
N THR A 291 0.65 -3.14 -12.27
CA THR A 291 0.26 -4.04 -13.36
C THR A 291 -0.34 -3.21 -14.48
N PRO A 292 -0.31 -3.66 -15.75
CA PRO A 292 -1.04 -3.00 -16.81
C PRO A 292 -2.51 -2.78 -16.44
N GLN A 293 -3.05 -1.61 -16.79
CA GLN A 293 -4.45 -1.29 -16.50
C GLN A 293 -5.36 -1.80 -17.61
N VAL A 294 -6.33 -2.63 -17.27
CA VAL A 294 -7.38 -3.05 -18.20
C VAL A 294 -8.60 -2.14 -18.01
N THR A 295 -8.93 -1.37 -19.06
CA THR A 295 -10.17 -0.59 -19.13
C THR A 295 -11.21 -1.38 -19.90
N SER A 296 -12.39 -1.54 -19.32
CA SER A 296 -13.52 -2.24 -19.95
C SER A 296 -14.80 -1.46 -19.75
N CYS A 297 -15.72 -1.55 -20.71
CA CYS A 297 -17.03 -0.92 -20.57
C CYS A 297 -17.92 -1.69 -19.58
N PRO A 298 -18.90 -1.02 -18.93
CA PRO A 298 -19.80 -1.68 -17.98
C PRO A 298 -20.81 -2.64 -18.64
N GLY A 299 -20.90 -2.61 -19.97
CA GLY A 299 -21.98 -3.28 -20.71
C GLY A 299 -23.29 -2.49 -20.68
N CYS A 300 -24.09 -2.65 -21.70
CA CYS A 300 -25.42 -2.03 -21.80
C CYS A 300 -26.28 -2.84 -22.81
N GLY A 301 -27.49 -2.35 -23.13
CA GLY A 301 -28.37 -2.99 -24.09
C GLY A 301 -27.81 -3.16 -25.52
N ARG A 302 -26.68 -2.55 -25.84
CA ARG A 302 -25.97 -2.76 -27.11
C ARG A 302 -25.12 -4.04 -27.12
N THR A 303 -24.85 -4.60 -25.93
CA THR A 303 -24.02 -5.80 -25.79
C THR A 303 -24.72 -6.77 -24.85
N THR A 304 -25.44 -7.71 -25.40
CA THR A 304 -26.16 -8.75 -24.64
C THR A 304 -25.31 -10.00 -24.41
N SER A 305 -24.15 -10.10 -25.07
CA SER A 305 -23.15 -11.15 -24.87
C SER A 305 -22.24 -10.84 -23.67
N THR A 306 -21.89 -11.87 -22.92
CA THR A 306 -20.89 -11.80 -21.83
C THR A 306 -19.45 -11.96 -22.33
N PHE A 307 -19.25 -12.14 -23.63
CA PHE A 307 -17.94 -12.46 -24.21
C PHE A 307 -16.88 -11.40 -23.90
N PHE A 308 -17.21 -10.10 -24.01
CA PHE A 308 -16.26 -9.03 -23.70
C PHE A 308 -15.89 -8.99 -22.21
N GLN A 309 -16.84 -9.33 -21.33
CA GLN A 309 -16.60 -9.39 -19.89
C GLN A 309 -15.63 -10.53 -19.58
N GLN A 310 -15.88 -11.71 -20.14
CA GLN A 310 -14.98 -12.87 -19.99
C GLN A 310 -13.60 -12.55 -20.54
N MET A 311 -13.51 -11.98 -21.73
CA MET A 311 -12.24 -11.59 -22.34
C MET A 311 -11.48 -10.56 -21.50
N ALA A 312 -12.18 -9.56 -20.93
CA ALA A 312 -11.55 -8.60 -20.03
C ALA A 312 -10.98 -9.25 -18.76
N MET A 313 -11.70 -10.22 -18.19
CA MET A 313 -11.24 -11.01 -17.04
C MET A 313 -10.02 -11.86 -17.41
N ASP A 314 -10.09 -12.59 -18.54
CA ASP A 314 -9.01 -13.45 -19.02
C ASP A 314 -7.72 -12.65 -19.27
N ILE A 315 -7.84 -11.46 -19.88
CA ILE A 315 -6.71 -10.56 -20.10
C ILE A 315 -6.15 -10.04 -18.78
N GLN A 316 -7.01 -9.63 -17.85
CA GLN A 316 -6.56 -9.14 -16.53
C GLN A 316 -5.82 -10.24 -15.76
N GLU A 317 -6.33 -11.45 -15.78
CA GLU A 317 -5.69 -12.60 -15.15
C GLU A 317 -4.34 -12.93 -15.83
N TYR A 318 -4.31 -12.95 -17.17
CA TYR A 318 -3.10 -13.15 -17.95
C TYR A 318 -2.01 -12.13 -17.60
N LEU A 319 -2.35 -10.83 -17.55
CA LEU A 319 -1.44 -9.77 -17.18
C LEU A 319 -0.91 -9.95 -15.75
N GLN A 320 -1.76 -10.34 -14.80
CA GLN A 320 -1.35 -10.64 -13.44
C GLN A 320 -0.37 -11.81 -13.36
N GLN A 321 -0.59 -12.86 -14.14
CA GLN A 321 0.29 -14.03 -14.20
C GLN A 321 1.66 -13.71 -14.83
N LYS A 322 1.71 -12.81 -15.82
CA LYS A 322 2.94 -12.40 -16.48
C LYS A 322 3.76 -11.37 -15.68
N MET A 323 3.12 -10.56 -14.86
CA MET A 323 3.79 -9.45 -14.14
C MET A 323 5.01 -9.85 -13.31
N PRO A 324 5.05 -10.99 -12.60
CA PRO A 324 6.27 -11.37 -11.86
C PRO A 324 7.51 -11.45 -12.75
N VAL A 325 7.37 -11.99 -13.97
CA VAL A 325 8.45 -12.08 -14.96
C VAL A 325 8.68 -10.72 -15.63
N TRP A 326 7.63 -10.07 -16.12
CA TRP A 326 7.73 -8.80 -16.84
C TRP A 326 8.29 -7.65 -15.98
N ARG A 327 8.04 -7.67 -14.68
CA ARG A 327 8.60 -6.65 -13.78
C ARG A 327 10.12 -6.64 -13.78
N GLU A 328 10.75 -7.80 -13.96
CA GLU A 328 12.19 -7.96 -14.03
C GLU A 328 12.73 -7.74 -15.45
N GLU A 329 12.04 -8.31 -16.44
CA GLU A 329 12.51 -8.35 -17.83
C GLU A 329 12.08 -7.16 -18.68
N ARG A 330 10.95 -6.51 -18.37
CA ARG A 330 10.26 -5.50 -19.18
C ARG A 330 10.00 -4.21 -18.40
N PRO A 331 11.02 -3.39 -18.13
CA PRO A 331 10.84 -2.12 -17.41
C PRO A 331 9.78 -1.23 -18.07
N GLY A 332 8.88 -0.68 -17.26
CA GLY A 332 7.79 0.21 -17.72
C GLY A 332 6.50 -0.50 -18.11
N VAL A 333 6.48 -1.83 -18.30
CA VAL A 333 5.27 -2.56 -18.72
C VAL A 333 4.08 -2.38 -17.78
N ALA A 334 4.32 -2.13 -16.50
CA ALA A 334 3.27 -1.87 -15.52
C ALA A 334 2.46 -0.58 -15.80
N GLU A 335 2.98 0.32 -16.63
CA GLU A 335 2.31 1.56 -17.03
C GLU A 335 1.39 1.38 -18.22
N MET A 336 1.47 0.23 -18.91
CA MET A 336 0.68 -0.08 -20.10
C MET A 336 -0.83 -0.03 -19.81
N LYS A 337 -1.57 0.54 -20.74
CA LYS A 337 -3.03 0.61 -20.73
C LYS A 337 -3.59 -0.31 -21.80
N VAL A 338 -4.47 -1.20 -21.40
CA VAL A 338 -5.16 -2.14 -22.28
C VAL A 338 -6.65 -1.81 -22.28
N ALA A 339 -7.30 -1.73 -23.44
CA ALA A 339 -8.74 -1.53 -23.54
C ALA A 339 -9.44 -2.77 -24.11
N VAL A 340 -10.54 -3.21 -23.45
CA VAL A 340 -11.40 -4.30 -23.91
C VAL A 340 -12.84 -3.80 -23.93
N MET A 341 -13.34 -3.47 -25.13
CA MET A 341 -14.61 -2.79 -25.31
C MET A 341 -15.62 -3.68 -25.99
N GLY A 342 -16.89 -3.60 -25.58
CA GLY A 342 -17.96 -4.53 -25.98
C GLY A 342 -18.84 -4.07 -27.13
N CYS A 343 -18.60 -2.90 -27.74
CA CYS A 343 -19.34 -2.42 -28.91
C CYS A 343 -18.59 -1.31 -29.65
N ILE A 344 -19.02 -1.02 -30.89
CA ILE A 344 -18.37 0.00 -31.74
C ILE A 344 -18.65 1.46 -31.35
N VAL A 345 -19.57 1.73 -30.41
CA VAL A 345 -19.95 3.11 -30.06
C VAL A 345 -18.82 3.86 -29.37
N ASN A 346 -18.28 3.31 -28.27
CA ASN A 346 -17.15 3.88 -27.55
C ASN A 346 -15.85 3.06 -27.81
N GLY A 347 -16.01 1.83 -28.28
CA GLY A 347 -14.91 0.88 -28.43
C GLY A 347 -13.71 1.40 -29.21
N PRO A 348 -13.88 1.89 -30.44
CA PRO A 348 -12.77 2.40 -31.23
C PRO A 348 -12.09 3.63 -30.61
N GLY A 349 -12.87 4.50 -29.93
CA GLY A 349 -12.34 5.68 -29.23
C GLY A 349 -11.46 5.29 -28.05
N GLU A 350 -12.01 4.50 -27.13
CA GLU A 350 -11.29 4.04 -25.93
C GLU A 350 -10.07 3.17 -26.30
N SER A 351 -10.20 2.29 -27.30
CA SER A 351 -9.10 1.45 -27.77
C SER A 351 -7.96 2.26 -28.39
N LYS A 352 -8.24 3.42 -28.99
CA LYS A 352 -7.21 4.34 -29.52
C LYS A 352 -6.53 5.17 -28.43
N HIS A 353 -7.18 5.38 -27.28
CA HIS A 353 -6.57 6.10 -26.16
C HIS A 353 -5.74 5.19 -25.24
N ALA A 354 -5.91 3.88 -25.35
CA ALA A 354 -5.05 2.89 -24.72
C ALA A 354 -3.77 2.67 -25.55
N ASP A 355 -2.75 2.10 -24.95
CA ASP A 355 -1.53 1.69 -25.65
C ASP A 355 -1.87 0.55 -26.61
N ILE A 356 -2.68 -0.40 -26.17
CA ILE A 356 -3.27 -1.44 -27.00
C ILE A 356 -4.72 -1.68 -26.62
N GLY A 357 -5.62 -1.86 -27.59
CA GLY A 357 -7.04 -2.08 -27.30
C GLY A 357 -7.77 -2.83 -28.38
N ILE A 358 -8.82 -3.53 -27.97
CA ILE A 358 -9.74 -4.26 -28.85
C ILE A 358 -11.17 -3.75 -28.67
N SER A 359 -11.87 -3.55 -29.77
CA SER A 359 -13.29 -3.23 -29.78
C SER A 359 -14.07 -4.42 -30.33
N LEU A 360 -14.75 -5.14 -29.44
CA LEU A 360 -15.59 -6.28 -29.81
C LEU A 360 -16.91 -5.79 -30.43
N PRO A 361 -17.56 -6.60 -31.28
CA PRO A 361 -18.86 -6.25 -31.82
C PRO A 361 -19.95 -6.35 -30.75
N GLY A 362 -20.87 -5.39 -30.74
CA GLY A 362 -22.10 -5.45 -29.98
C GLY A 362 -23.14 -6.37 -30.61
N THR A 363 -24.29 -6.48 -29.97
CA THR A 363 -25.45 -7.25 -30.49
C THR A 363 -25.92 -6.65 -31.80
N PHE A 364 -26.07 -7.49 -32.84
CA PHE A 364 -26.42 -7.10 -34.22
C PHE A 364 -25.36 -6.29 -34.98
N GLU A 365 -24.15 -6.12 -34.44
CA GLU A 365 -23.03 -5.54 -35.17
C GLU A 365 -22.32 -6.63 -36.02
N ASP A 366 -21.58 -6.20 -37.03
CA ASP A 366 -20.77 -7.10 -37.87
C ASP A 366 -19.70 -7.78 -36.94
N PRO A 367 -19.54 -9.12 -37.00
CA PRO A 367 -18.64 -9.86 -36.11
C PRO A 367 -17.16 -9.61 -36.44
N LYS A 368 -16.74 -8.37 -36.28
CA LYS A 368 -15.38 -7.86 -36.48
C LYS A 368 -14.90 -7.20 -35.20
N ALA A 369 -13.68 -7.53 -34.79
CA ALA A 369 -13.03 -7.00 -33.62
C ALA A 369 -11.75 -6.23 -34.02
N PRO A 370 -11.83 -4.92 -34.33
CA PRO A 370 -10.66 -4.13 -34.62
C PRO A 370 -9.76 -3.99 -33.38
N VAL A 371 -8.48 -4.21 -33.59
CA VAL A 371 -7.40 -4.04 -32.59
C VAL A 371 -6.64 -2.77 -32.96
N TYR A 372 -6.42 -1.92 -31.97
CA TYR A 372 -5.66 -0.68 -32.08
C TYR A 372 -4.42 -0.77 -31.23
N ALA A 373 -3.30 -0.23 -31.74
CA ALA A 373 -2.07 -0.02 -31.01
C ALA A 373 -1.55 1.39 -31.32
N ASP A 374 -1.10 2.10 -30.30
CA ASP A 374 -0.59 3.48 -30.39
C ASP A 374 -1.54 4.42 -31.16
N GLY A 375 -2.83 4.29 -30.91
CA GLY A 375 -3.87 5.12 -31.54
C GLY A 375 -4.23 4.74 -32.98
N ARG A 376 -3.64 3.70 -33.58
CA ARG A 376 -3.84 3.28 -34.97
C ARG A 376 -4.45 1.89 -35.04
N LEU A 377 -5.29 1.67 -36.08
CA LEU A 377 -5.79 0.34 -36.38
C LEU A 377 -4.62 -0.57 -36.79
N LEU A 378 -4.41 -1.64 -36.02
CA LEU A 378 -3.37 -2.63 -36.30
C LEU A 378 -3.92 -3.76 -37.20
N VAL A 379 -5.00 -4.40 -36.77
CA VAL A 379 -5.63 -5.55 -37.43
C VAL A 379 -7.11 -5.65 -37.04
N THR A 380 -7.89 -6.39 -37.81
CA THR A 380 -9.28 -6.71 -37.46
C THR A 380 -9.42 -8.22 -37.32
N LEU A 381 -9.67 -8.69 -36.09
CA LEU A 381 -9.85 -10.10 -35.76
C LEU A 381 -11.28 -10.55 -36.03
N LYS A 382 -11.48 -11.86 -36.28
CA LYS A 382 -12.79 -12.46 -36.57
C LYS A 382 -12.83 -13.92 -36.07
N GLY A 383 -14.03 -14.39 -35.73
CA GLY A 383 -14.28 -15.79 -35.40
C GLY A 383 -13.97 -16.15 -33.95
N GLU A 384 -13.74 -17.43 -33.69
CA GLU A 384 -13.65 -18.00 -32.34
C GLU A 384 -12.26 -17.81 -31.67
N ARG A 385 -11.25 -17.41 -32.44
CA ARG A 385 -9.86 -17.28 -31.97
C ARG A 385 -9.46 -15.87 -31.57
N ILE A 386 -10.43 -14.97 -31.40
CA ILE A 386 -10.16 -13.55 -31.05
C ILE A 386 -9.31 -13.44 -29.77
N VAL A 387 -9.60 -14.19 -28.71
CA VAL A 387 -8.86 -14.09 -27.43
C VAL A 387 -7.40 -14.54 -27.59
N PRO A 388 -7.08 -15.76 -28.06
CA PRO A 388 -5.69 -16.17 -28.22
C PRO A 388 -4.92 -15.32 -29.23
N GLU A 389 -5.57 -14.84 -30.29
CA GLU A 389 -4.93 -13.95 -31.27
C GLU A 389 -4.63 -12.57 -30.65
N PHE A 390 -5.54 -12.01 -29.87
CA PHE A 390 -5.28 -10.76 -29.18
C PHE A 390 -4.18 -10.90 -28.12
N LEU A 391 -4.12 -12.00 -27.38
CA LEU A 391 -3.02 -12.25 -26.41
C LEU A 391 -1.67 -12.37 -27.11
N ALA A 392 -1.60 -13.00 -28.29
CA ALA A 392 -0.36 -13.05 -29.07
C ALA A 392 0.07 -11.64 -29.52
N ILE A 393 -0.87 -10.81 -30.01
CA ILE A 393 -0.61 -9.43 -30.38
C ILE A 393 -0.15 -8.60 -29.16
N LEU A 394 -0.73 -8.83 -27.99
CA LEU A 394 -0.35 -8.18 -26.74
C LEU A 394 1.08 -8.55 -26.32
N GLU A 395 1.47 -9.82 -26.45
CA GLU A 395 2.85 -10.26 -26.20
C GLU A 395 3.86 -9.61 -27.17
N ASP A 396 3.54 -9.59 -28.46
CA ASP A 396 4.36 -8.95 -29.47
C ASP A 396 4.49 -7.42 -29.21
N TYR A 397 3.40 -6.78 -28.79
CA TYR A 397 3.40 -5.39 -28.38
C TYR A 397 4.33 -5.16 -27.20
N VAL A 398 4.22 -5.96 -26.14
CA VAL A 398 5.10 -5.89 -24.97
C VAL A 398 6.56 -6.13 -25.37
N ALA A 399 6.83 -7.12 -26.22
CA ALA A 399 8.18 -7.44 -26.66
C ALA A 399 8.83 -6.31 -27.47
N SER A 400 8.04 -5.57 -28.26
CA SER A 400 8.53 -4.50 -29.14
C SER A 400 8.62 -3.14 -28.47
N HIS A 401 7.77 -2.83 -27.47
CA HIS A 401 7.70 -1.51 -26.84
C HIS A 401 8.40 -1.44 -25.48
N TYR A 402 8.57 -2.57 -24.81
CA TYR A 402 9.25 -2.64 -23.51
C TYR A 402 10.52 -3.46 -23.64
N GLY A 403 11.66 -2.76 -23.63
CA GLY A 403 12.99 -3.38 -23.82
C GLY A 403 13.32 -4.42 -22.76
N VAL A 404 14.12 -5.41 -23.13
CA VAL A 404 14.71 -6.35 -22.17
C VAL A 404 15.72 -5.59 -21.32
N ARG A 405 15.65 -5.75 -19.99
CA ARG A 405 16.69 -5.23 -19.09
C ARG A 405 18.02 -5.86 -19.50
N ALA A 406 19.01 -5.03 -19.90
CA ALA A 406 20.35 -5.54 -20.16
C ALA A 406 20.86 -6.23 -18.88
N ASP A 407 21.32 -7.47 -19.02
CA ASP A 407 21.93 -8.20 -17.93
C ASP A 407 23.17 -7.44 -17.44
N PRO A 408 23.26 -7.03 -16.16
CA PRO A 408 24.41 -6.30 -15.65
C PRO A 408 25.73 -7.10 -15.69
N ALA A 409 25.70 -8.35 -16.11
CA ALA A 409 26.87 -9.24 -16.24
C ALA A 409 27.59 -9.15 -17.61
N MET A 410 27.12 -8.37 -18.58
CA MET A 410 27.83 -8.19 -19.87
C MET A 410 28.48 -6.79 -19.92
N PRO A 411 29.77 -6.65 -19.65
CA PRO A 411 30.48 -5.39 -19.88
C PRO A 411 30.74 -5.22 -21.39
N GLY A 412 30.05 -4.26 -22.02
CA GLY A 412 30.43 -3.86 -23.37
C GLY A 412 29.34 -3.52 -24.39
N ALA A 413 28.22 -2.93 -24.03
CA ALA A 413 27.37 -2.29 -25.02
C ALA A 413 27.21 -0.80 -24.68
N SER A 414 27.96 0.06 -25.43
CA SER A 414 27.78 1.51 -25.42
C SER A 414 26.37 1.84 -25.91
N PRO A 415 25.65 2.79 -25.31
CA PRO A 415 24.35 3.18 -25.80
C PRO A 415 24.48 3.87 -27.15
N ALA A 416 23.73 3.40 -28.15
CA ALA A 416 23.59 4.08 -29.42
C ALA A 416 22.83 5.40 -29.20
N GLU A 417 23.39 6.52 -29.64
CA GLU A 417 22.73 7.82 -29.63
C GLU A 417 21.43 7.77 -30.45
N PRO A 418 20.36 8.42 -29.98
CA PRO A 418 19.13 8.54 -30.75
C PRO A 418 19.35 9.48 -31.92
N ALA A 419 19.16 8.99 -33.15
CA ALA A 419 19.18 9.78 -34.37
C ALA A 419 18.08 10.85 -34.30
N ALA A 420 18.49 12.11 -34.40
CA ALA A 420 17.61 13.25 -34.56
C ALA A 420 16.84 13.17 -35.89
N ARG A 421 15.52 13.23 -35.82
CA ARG A 421 14.62 13.78 -36.84
C ARG A 421 13.36 14.35 -36.22
#